data_5f6bb6326b835b76f22a0da6c8b2f68f
#
_entry.id   5f6bb6326b835b76f22a0da6c8b2f68f
#
_cell.length_a   1.000
_cell.length_b   1.000
_cell.length_c   1.000
_cell.angle_alpha   90.00
_cell.angle_beta   90.00
_cell.angle_gamma   90.00
#
_symmetry.space_group_name_H-M   'P 1'
#
loop_
_entity.id
_entity.type
_entity.pdbx_description
1 polymer ?
#
loop_
_entity_poly.entity_id
_entity_poly.type
_entity_poly.pdbx_seq_one_letter_code
_entity_poly.pdbx_strand_id
1 'polypeptide(L)'
;MAGSPELQESVYSKEPAASIIELKGAREDSAYCLLKRGTDFVVALFLLVLLLPIIPVVAILIRLDSPGPIFFRQKRVGKNGKFFHFYKFRSMVTGAENVIGALRPLSGVDGPVFKIKDDPRITHVGRFLRRSSLDELPQLINVLKGDMSIVGPRPNLPSEVSQYLPWQKRRLDVTPGITCFWQIAGRSHIGFQEWMRLDLEYVRKRSYVTDLKIMFKTVPAVIARKGAY
;
A
#
# COMPACT_ATOMS: atom_id res chain seq x y z
N MET A 1 -32.46 15.79 -0.99
CA MET A 1 -32.29 16.12 -2.42
C MET A 1 -31.09 15.31 -2.91
N ALA A 2 -31.34 14.29 -3.68
CA ALA A 2 -30.32 13.45 -4.24
C ALA A 2 -29.66 14.18 -5.42
N GLY A 3 -28.35 14.42 -5.36
CA GLY A 3 -27.59 15.02 -6.44
C GLY A 3 -27.63 14.12 -7.67
N SER A 4 -27.90 14.73 -8.82
CA SER A 4 -28.08 14.05 -10.11
C SER A 4 -26.84 13.21 -10.47
N PRO A 5 -27.00 12.03 -11.08
CA PRO A 5 -25.90 11.15 -11.51
C PRO A 5 -24.88 11.84 -12.42
N GLU A 6 -25.33 12.80 -13.22
CA GLU A 6 -24.51 13.57 -14.18
C GLU A 6 -23.39 14.41 -13.51
N LEU A 7 -23.60 14.89 -12.28
CA LEU A 7 -22.59 15.65 -11.54
C LEU A 7 -21.45 14.75 -11.02
N GLN A 8 -21.74 13.47 -10.76
CA GLN A 8 -20.71 12.53 -10.36
C GLN A 8 -19.85 12.08 -11.56
N GLU A 9 -20.44 11.89 -12.74
CA GLU A 9 -19.65 11.57 -13.96
C GLU A 9 -18.70 12.69 -14.36
N SER A 10 -19.10 13.95 -14.25
CA SER A 10 -18.26 15.10 -14.65
C SER A 10 -17.01 15.29 -13.79
N VAL A 11 -17.04 14.88 -12.53
CA VAL A 11 -15.89 14.96 -11.61
C VAL A 11 -14.89 13.81 -11.87
N TYR A 12 -15.37 12.66 -12.32
CA TYR A 12 -14.54 11.47 -12.59
C TYR A 12 -13.99 11.40 -14.02
N SER A 13 -14.58 12.15 -14.97
CA SER A 13 -14.22 12.09 -16.39
C SER A 13 -13.06 13.00 -16.82
N LYS A 14 -12.49 13.82 -15.93
CA LYS A 14 -11.25 14.54 -16.27
C LYS A 14 -10.09 13.58 -16.33
N GLU A 15 -9.90 12.96 -17.50
CA GLU A 15 -8.67 12.28 -17.85
C GLU A 15 -7.49 13.22 -17.61
N PRO A 16 -6.47 12.78 -16.86
CA PRO A 16 -5.22 13.53 -16.83
C PRO A 16 -4.69 13.59 -18.26
N ALA A 17 -4.24 14.77 -18.66
CA ALA A 17 -3.81 15.15 -19.99
C ALA A 17 -3.16 14.01 -20.82
N ALA A 18 -3.38 14.02 -22.12
CA ALA A 18 -3.01 13.00 -23.13
C ALA A 18 -1.61 12.33 -22.98
N SER A 19 -0.68 12.95 -22.24
CA SER A 19 0.65 12.41 -21.92
C SER A 19 0.65 11.14 -21.06
N ILE A 20 -0.48 10.76 -20.43
CA ILE A 20 -0.61 9.54 -19.61
C ILE A 20 -1.08 8.35 -20.49
N ILE A 21 -1.68 8.63 -21.65
CA ILE A 21 -2.22 7.60 -22.55
C ILE A 21 -1.12 6.85 -23.31
N GLU A 22 0.05 7.44 -23.50
CA GLU A 22 1.19 6.80 -24.16
C GLU A 22 2.13 6.03 -23.23
N LEU A 23 1.64 5.36 -22.24
CA LEU A 23 2.38 4.27 -21.60
C LEU A 23 2.35 3.05 -22.54
N LYS A 24 2.98 3.15 -23.73
CA LYS A 24 3.45 1.97 -24.47
C LYS A 24 4.18 1.11 -23.46
N GLY A 25 3.81 -0.17 -23.37
CA GLY A 25 4.41 -1.12 -22.42
C GLY A 25 5.94 -0.94 -22.42
N ALA A 26 6.46 -0.23 -21.43
CA ALA A 26 7.89 -0.04 -21.30
C ALA A 26 8.48 -1.44 -21.25
N ARG A 27 9.23 -1.83 -22.27
CA ARG A 27 10.01 -3.07 -22.30
C ARG A 27 10.71 -3.11 -20.94
N GLU A 28 10.38 -4.12 -20.15
CA GLU A 28 11.10 -4.32 -18.89
C GLU A 28 12.55 -4.60 -19.27
N ASP A 29 13.44 -3.66 -18.96
CA ASP A 29 14.86 -3.90 -19.08
C ASP A 29 15.21 -5.06 -18.15
N SER A 30 15.65 -6.18 -18.75
CA SER A 30 15.95 -7.39 -18.01
C SER A 30 17.02 -7.16 -16.95
N ALA A 31 17.99 -6.27 -17.21
CA ALA A 31 19.02 -5.91 -16.24
C ALA A 31 18.41 -5.16 -15.03
N TYR A 32 17.51 -4.20 -15.28
CA TYR A 32 16.78 -3.53 -14.22
C TYR A 32 15.97 -4.51 -13.38
N CYS A 33 15.21 -5.42 -14.00
CA CYS A 33 14.39 -6.40 -13.30
C CYS A 33 15.23 -7.32 -12.41
N LEU A 34 16.38 -7.77 -12.89
CA LEU A 34 17.30 -8.63 -12.16
C LEU A 34 17.93 -7.90 -10.95
N LEU A 35 18.47 -6.69 -11.19
CA LEU A 35 19.04 -5.84 -10.14
C LEU A 35 18.00 -5.52 -9.07
N LYS A 36 16.81 -5.09 -9.49
CA LYS A 36 15.69 -4.81 -8.58
C LYS A 36 15.35 -6.03 -7.73
N ARG A 37 15.15 -7.18 -8.35
CA ARG A 37 14.80 -8.41 -7.64
C ARG A 37 15.89 -8.85 -6.67
N GLY A 38 17.16 -8.76 -7.06
CA GLY A 38 18.31 -9.04 -6.20
C GLY A 38 18.34 -8.11 -4.99
N THR A 39 18.19 -6.81 -5.21
CA THR A 39 18.15 -5.80 -4.13
C THR A 39 16.96 -6.04 -3.21
N ASP A 40 15.75 -6.26 -3.75
CA ASP A 40 14.55 -6.55 -2.98
C ASP A 40 14.77 -7.75 -2.04
N PHE A 41 15.36 -8.84 -2.57
CA PHE A 41 15.62 -10.04 -1.80
C PHE A 41 16.63 -9.79 -0.67
N VAL A 42 17.76 -9.16 -0.98
CA VAL A 42 18.83 -8.88 -0.01
C VAL A 42 18.31 -7.94 1.09
N VAL A 43 17.66 -6.86 0.72
CA VAL A 43 17.12 -5.90 1.69
C VAL A 43 16.02 -6.52 2.55
N ALA A 44 15.10 -7.27 1.96
CA ALA A 44 14.05 -7.94 2.73
C ALA A 44 14.60 -8.98 3.70
N LEU A 45 15.57 -9.78 3.27
CA LEU A 45 16.22 -10.78 4.12
C LEU A 45 16.98 -10.10 5.27
N PHE A 46 17.78 -9.07 4.96
CA PHE A 46 18.53 -8.31 5.95
C PHE A 46 17.59 -7.70 7.02
N LEU A 47 16.52 -7.03 6.59
CA LEU A 47 15.54 -6.45 7.50
C LEU A 47 14.81 -7.51 8.33
N LEU A 48 14.45 -8.66 7.75
CA LEU A 48 13.82 -9.75 8.50
C LEU A 48 14.75 -10.30 9.58
N VAL A 49 16.01 -10.54 9.27
CA VAL A 49 17.02 -11.03 10.24
C VAL A 49 17.23 -10.00 11.35
N LEU A 50 17.42 -8.71 10.97
CA LEU A 50 17.60 -7.61 11.92
C LEU A 50 16.42 -7.47 12.89
N LEU A 51 15.20 -7.64 12.38
CA LEU A 51 13.96 -7.44 13.14
C LEU A 51 13.43 -8.71 13.79
N LEU A 52 14.09 -9.86 13.56
CA LEU A 52 13.69 -11.16 14.11
C LEU A 52 13.46 -11.13 15.62
N PRO A 53 14.33 -10.51 16.47
CA PRO A 53 14.11 -10.46 17.92
C PRO A 53 12.88 -9.60 18.32
N ILE A 54 12.43 -8.70 17.47
CA ILE A 54 11.26 -7.84 17.74
C ILE A 54 9.95 -8.61 17.51
N ILE A 55 9.93 -9.58 16.61
CA ILE A 55 8.72 -10.33 16.22
C ILE A 55 8.03 -11.00 17.43
N PRO A 56 8.71 -11.77 18.31
CA PRO A 56 8.05 -12.40 19.45
C PRO A 56 7.52 -11.36 20.44
N VAL A 57 8.22 -10.23 20.66
CA VAL A 57 7.75 -9.16 21.53
C VAL A 57 6.45 -8.56 21.00
N VAL A 58 6.41 -8.23 19.71
CA VAL A 58 5.20 -7.72 19.05
C VAL A 58 4.06 -8.76 19.11
N ALA A 59 4.37 -10.04 18.91
CA ALA A 59 3.40 -11.11 18.96
C ALA A 59 2.74 -11.24 20.35
N ILE A 60 3.53 -11.16 21.43
CA ILE A 60 3.04 -11.18 22.81
C ILE A 60 2.16 -9.95 23.06
N LEU A 61 2.62 -8.76 22.72
CA LEU A 61 1.85 -7.52 22.90
C LEU A 61 0.49 -7.57 22.19
N ILE A 62 0.44 -8.06 20.94
CA ILE A 62 -0.82 -8.21 20.19
C ILE A 62 -1.78 -9.18 20.88
N ARG A 63 -1.26 -10.28 21.45
CA ARG A 63 -2.10 -11.28 22.13
C ARG A 63 -2.64 -10.80 23.46
N LEU A 64 -1.85 -9.98 24.17
CA LEU A 64 -2.28 -9.37 25.45
C LEU A 64 -3.32 -8.25 25.22
N ASP A 65 -3.22 -7.51 24.11
CA ASP A 65 -4.09 -6.37 23.81
C ASP A 65 -5.50 -6.78 23.33
N SER A 66 -5.60 -7.88 22.56
CA SER A 66 -6.89 -8.36 22.07
C SER A 66 -6.87 -9.86 21.71
N PRO A 67 -8.01 -10.60 21.84
CA PRO A 67 -8.09 -12.02 21.47
C PRO A 67 -8.02 -12.18 19.94
N GLY A 68 -7.39 -13.29 19.48
CA GLY A 68 -7.34 -13.66 18.07
C GLY A 68 -5.92 -13.86 17.51
N PRO A 69 -5.73 -14.05 16.19
CA PRO A 69 -4.44 -14.37 15.56
C PRO A 69 -3.47 -13.19 15.63
N ILE A 70 -2.16 -13.46 15.65
CA ILE A 70 -1.08 -12.46 15.66
C ILE A 70 -0.97 -11.81 14.27
N PHE A 71 -1.07 -12.63 13.22
CA PHE A 71 -0.96 -12.18 11.84
C PHE A 71 -2.34 -11.98 11.23
N PHE A 72 -2.45 -10.90 10.48
CA PHE A 72 -3.57 -10.62 9.60
C PHE A 72 -3.17 -10.96 8.16
N ARG A 73 -4.05 -11.65 7.44
CA ARG A 73 -3.86 -12.05 6.05
C ARG A 73 -5.04 -11.59 5.22
N GLN A 74 -4.77 -10.90 4.13
CA GLN A 74 -5.82 -10.37 3.25
C GLN A 74 -5.46 -10.58 1.79
N LYS A 75 -6.46 -10.91 0.96
CA LYS A 75 -6.28 -11.03 -0.50
C LYS A 75 -6.10 -9.64 -1.11
N ARG A 76 -5.04 -9.47 -1.89
CA ARG A 76 -4.72 -8.24 -2.61
C ARG A 76 -4.44 -8.50 -4.08
N VAL A 77 -4.51 -7.44 -4.89
CA VAL A 77 -4.22 -7.48 -6.33
C VAL A 77 -2.76 -7.06 -6.54
N GLY A 78 -1.99 -7.91 -7.18
CA GLY A 78 -0.60 -7.71 -7.55
C GLY A 78 -0.41 -7.40 -9.04
N LYS A 79 0.82 -7.61 -9.53
CA LYS A 79 1.21 -7.39 -10.93
C LYS A 79 0.30 -8.17 -11.87
N ASN A 80 -0.10 -7.51 -12.97
CA ASN A 80 -0.99 -8.07 -14.01
C ASN A 80 -2.33 -8.61 -13.46
N GLY A 81 -2.82 -8.05 -12.34
CA GLY A 81 -4.09 -8.47 -11.75
C GLY A 81 -4.03 -9.78 -10.96
N LYS A 82 -2.87 -10.41 -10.80
CA LYS A 82 -2.72 -11.66 -10.04
C LYS A 82 -3.00 -11.43 -8.56
N PHE A 83 -3.77 -12.31 -7.95
CA PHE A 83 -4.06 -12.26 -6.52
C PHE A 83 -2.95 -12.89 -5.70
N PHE A 84 -2.67 -12.28 -4.53
CA PHE A 84 -1.77 -12.85 -3.55
C PHE A 84 -2.27 -12.58 -2.12
N HIS A 85 -1.68 -13.25 -1.13
CA HIS A 85 -1.98 -13.03 0.28
C HIS A 85 -0.99 -12.04 0.88
N PHE A 86 -1.50 -10.89 1.25
CA PHE A 86 -0.79 -9.81 1.88
C PHE A 86 -0.74 -10.03 3.40
N TYR A 87 0.44 -9.97 4.00
CA TYR A 87 0.65 -10.22 5.42
C TYR A 87 0.89 -8.94 6.20
N LYS A 88 0.30 -8.87 7.39
CA LYS A 88 0.55 -7.82 8.38
C LYS A 88 0.51 -8.40 9.80
N PHE A 89 1.05 -7.67 10.76
CA PHE A 89 0.63 -7.87 12.14
C PHE A 89 -0.80 -7.33 12.34
N ARG A 90 -1.58 -8.02 13.16
CA ARG A 90 -2.92 -7.57 13.52
C ARG A 90 -2.83 -6.29 14.32
N SER A 91 -3.45 -5.23 13.83
CA SER A 91 -3.55 -3.92 14.46
C SER A 91 -4.99 -3.48 14.73
N MET A 92 -5.96 -4.34 14.41
CA MET A 92 -7.39 -4.13 14.63
C MET A 92 -8.00 -5.31 15.40
N VAL A 93 -9.15 -5.08 16.00
CA VAL A 93 -9.96 -6.13 16.65
C VAL A 93 -10.36 -7.22 15.64
N THR A 94 -10.58 -8.42 16.11
CA THR A 94 -11.06 -9.53 15.26
C THR A 94 -12.44 -9.18 14.70
N GLY A 95 -12.66 -9.46 13.41
CA GLY A 95 -13.92 -9.14 12.73
C GLY A 95 -14.07 -7.67 12.32
N ALA A 96 -13.00 -6.87 12.37
CA ALA A 96 -13.01 -5.46 11.98
C ALA A 96 -13.54 -5.21 10.54
N GLU A 97 -13.45 -6.21 9.67
CA GLU A 97 -13.99 -6.11 8.30
C GLU A 97 -15.52 -6.09 8.27
N ASN A 98 -16.20 -6.75 9.22
CA ASN A 98 -17.65 -6.89 9.22
C ASN A 98 -18.37 -5.55 9.46
N VAL A 99 -17.69 -4.60 10.09
CA VAL A 99 -18.26 -3.27 10.43
C VAL A 99 -17.88 -2.18 9.41
N ILE A 100 -17.13 -2.51 8.35
CA ILE A 100 -16.70 -1.53 7.34
C ILE A 100 -17.91 -0.84 6.70
N GLY A 101 -19.01 -1.58 6.41
CA GLY A 101 -20.22 -1.02 5.81
C GLY A 101 -20.81 0.11 6.65
N ALA A 102 -20.92 -0.09 7.96
CA ALA A 102 -21.44 0.91 8.89
C ALA A 102 -20.52 2.13 9.05
N LEU A 103 -19.20 1.92 8.93
CA LEU A 103 -18.20 2.97 9.08
C LEU A 103 -17.89 3.71 7.78
N ARG A 104 -18.36 3.24 6.62
CA ARG A 104 -18.06 3.83 5.30
C ARG A 104 -18.43 5.32 5.18
N PRO A 105 -19.54 5.83 5.76
CA PRO A 105 -19.86 7.25 5.74
C PRO A 105 -18.82 8.14 6.46
N LEU A 106 -18.01 7.57 7.36
CA LEU A 106 -16.96 8.27 8.10
C LEU A 106 -15.61 8.28 7.37
N SER A 107 -15.53 7.72 6.15
CA SER A 107 -14.29 7.72 5.38
C SER A 107 -13.89 9.15 5.01
N GLY A 108 -12.71 9.56 5.43
CA GLY A 108 -12.14 10.88 5.12
C GLY A 108 -11.38 10.92 3.78
N VAL A 109 -11.54 9.92 2.91
CA VAL A 109 -10.85 9.81 1.61
C VAL A 109 -11.87 9.58 0.52
N ASP A 110 -11.67 10.25 -0.61
CA ASP A 110 -12.44 10.04 -1.84
C ASP A 110 -12.07 8.71 -2.54
N GLY A 111 -12.94 8.27 -3.47
CA GLY A 111 -12.72 7.07 -4.26
C GLY A 111 -13.09 5.75 -3.55
N PRO A 112 -12.63 4.60 -4.08
CA PRO A 112 -13.04 3.28 -3.61
C PRO A 112 -12.35 2.84 -2.31
N VAL A 113 -11.29 3.55 -1.90
CA VAL A 113 -10.53 3.23 -0.68
C VAL A 113 -11.27 3.70 0.57
N PHE A 114 -11.03 3.00 1.67
CA PHE A 114 -11.65 3.30 2.95
C PHE A 114 -10.61 3.67 3.99
N LYS A 115 -10.76 4.83 4.63
CA LYS A 115 -9.83 5.31 5.64
C LYS A 115 -10.49 6.27 6.63
N ILE A 116 -10.31 6.01 7.91
CA ILE A 116 -10.77 6.87 9.01
C ILE A 116 -9.54 7.29 9.83
N LYS A 117 -9.48 8.57 10.22
CA LYS A 117 -8.35 9.12 10.99
C LYS A 117 -8.23 8.47 12.37
N ASP A 118 -9.32 8.41 13.13
CA ASP A 118 -9.39 7.77 14.45
C ASP A 118 -10.29 6.53 14.36
N ASP A 119 -9.82 5.52 13.66
CA ASP A 119 -10.57 4.29 13.39
C ASP A 119 -10.81 3.52 14.70
N PRO A 120 -12.09 3.35 15.15
CA PRO A 120 -12.42 2.71 16.42
C PRO A 120 -12.06 1.22 16.47
N ARG A 121 -11.77 0.61 15.34
CA ARG A 121 -11.36 -0.80 15.25
C ARG A 121 -9.90 -1.04 15.64
N ILE A 122 -9.09 0.02 15.70
CA ILE A 122 -7.66 -0.08 15.99
C ILE A 122 -7.47 -0.32 17.49
N THR A 123 -6.72 -1.37 17.84
CA THR A 123 -6.37 -1.69 19.22
C THR A 123 -5.30 -0.74 19.79
N HIS A 124 -5.05 -0.73 21.09
CA HIS A 124 -4.02 0.14 21.70
C HIS A 124 -2.62 -0.17 21.15
N VAL A 125 -2.23 -1.44 21.16
CA VAL A 125 -0.97 -1.90 20.56
C VAL A 125 -0.99 -1.66 19.06
N GLY A 126 -2.12 -1.90 18.39
CA GLY A 126 -2.32 -1.64 16.97
C GLY A 126 -2.02 -0.21 16.56
N ARG A 127 -2.40 0.77 17.39
CA ARG A 127 -2.09 2.19 17.16
C ARG A 127 -0.59 2.47 17.19
N PHE A 128 0.12 1.88 18.13
CA PHE A 128 1.59 1.96 18.18
C PHE A 128 2.23 1.32 16.95
N LEU A 129 1.80 0.11 16.58
CA LEU A 129 2.33 -0.62 15.42
C LEU A 129 2.14 0.16 14.11
N ARG A 130 0.96 0.76 13.90
CA ARG A 130 0.67 1.58 12.71
C ARG A 130 1.52 2.85 12.67
N ARG A 131 1.63 3.58 13.79
CA ARG A 131 2.45 4.79 13.87
C ARG A 131 3.93 4.53 13.62
N SER A 132 4.43 3.36 14.04
CA SER A 132 5.82 2.93 13.80
C SER A 132 6.01 2.18 12.48
N SER A 133 4.92 1.88 11.73
CA SER A 133 4.91 1.03 10.54
C SER A 133 5.39 -0.41 10.80
N LEU A 134 5.50 -0.83 12.06
CA LEU A 134 5.89 -2.20 12.42
C LEU A 134 4.83 -3.23 12.00
N ASP A 135 3.55 -2.82 11.91
CA ASP A 135 2.49 -3.70 11.41
C ASP A 135 2.76 -4.22 10.00
N GLU A 136 3.58 -3.54 9.21
CA GLU A 136 3.89 -3.88 7.83
C GLU A 136 5.10 -4.83 7.66
N LEU A 137 5.86 -5.12 8.74
CA LEU A 137 7.03 -6.00 8.68
C LEU A 137 6.77 -7.37 8.05
N PRO A 138 5.64 -8.06 8.30
CA PRO A 138 5.37 -9.34 7.65
C PRO A 138 5.27 -9.27 6.12
N GLN A 139 5.12 -8.09 5.51
CA GLN A 139 5.16 -7.92 4.05
C GLN A 139 6.54 -8.23 3.47
N LEU A 140 7.61 -8.17 4.27
CA LEU A 140 8.94 -8.62 3.82
C LEU A 140 8.92 -10.07 3.35
N ILE A 141 8.05 -10.92 3.91
CA ILE A 141 7.82 -12.29 3.43
C ILE A 141 7.22 -12.27 2.01
N ASN A 142 6.30 -11.33 1.71
CA ASN A 142 5.77 -11.17 0.36
C ASN A 142 6.86 -10.71 -0.63
N VAL A 143 7.79 -9.87 -0.17
CA VAL A 143 8.95 -9.47 -0.99
C VAL A 143 9.87 -10.66 -1.28
N LEU A 144 10.20 -11.47 -0.27
CA LEU A 144 11.02 -12.67 -0.48
C LEU A 144 10.36 -13.67 -1.44
N LYS A 145 9.02 -13.82 -1.37
CA LYS A 145 8.25 -14.67 -2.30
C LYS A 145 8.18 -14.11 -3.72
N GLY A 146 8.38 -12.80 -3.91
CA GLY A 146 8.22 -12.11 -5.19
C GLY A 146 6.81 -11.61 -5.48
N ASP A 147 5.88 -11.76 -4.55
CA ASP A 147 4.54 -11.17 -4.64
C ASP A 147 4.60 -9.64 -4.58
N MET A 148 5.60 -9.12 -3.87
CA MET A 148 5.87 -7.69 -3.67
C MET A 148 7.34 -7.36 -3.91
N SER A 149 7.62 -6.07 -3.99
CA SER A 149 8.93 -5.43 -4.03
C SER A 149 9.07 -4.50 -2.81
N ILE A 150 10.28 -4.05 -2.49
CA ILE A 150 10.45 -2.95 -1.54
C ILE A 150 9.80 -1.67 -2.09
N VAL A 151 10.05 -1.35 -3.36
CA VAL A 151 9.53 -0.13 -4.02
C VAL A 151 8.53 -0.50 -5.10
N GLY A 152 7.33 0.06 -5.01
CA GLY A 152 6.25 -0.13 -5.98
C GLY A 152 4.92 0.40 -5.46
N PRO A 153 3.90 0.52 -6.31
CA PRO A 153 2.55 0.92 -5.91
C PRO A 153 1.98 0.00 -4.82
N ARG A 154 1.33 0.59 -3.81
CA ARG A 154 0.73 -0.20 -2.72
C ARG A 154 -0.38 -1.11 -3.25
N PRO A 155 -0.41 -2.42 -2.91
CA PRO A 155 -1.44 -3.33 -3.40
C PRO A 155 -2.80 -3.01 -2.79
N ASN A 156 -3.84 -2.98 -3.61
CA ASN A 156 -5.21 -2.67 -3.22
C ASN A 156 -6.10 -3.91 -3.13
N LEU A 157 -7.28 -3.75 -2.49
CA LEU A 157 -8.29 -4.80 -2.40
C LEU A 157 -8.89 -5.11 -3.78
N PRO A 158 -9.32 -6.36 -4.06
CA PRO A 158 -10.05 -6.67 -5.28
C PRO A 158 -11.29 -5.80 -5.50
N SER A 159 -12.02 -5.49 -4.42
CA SER A 159 -13.21 -4.61 -4.44
C SER A 159 -12.88 -3.15 -4.76
N GLU A 160 -11.68 -2.68 -4.42
CA GLU A 160 -11.20 -1.35 -4.78
C GLU A 160 -10.78 -1.31 -6.25
N VAL A 161 -10.01 -2.31 -6.69
CA VAL A 161 -9.48 -2.42 -8.06
C VAL A 161 -10.60 -2.62 -9.08
N SER A 162 -11.70 -3.30 -8.73
CA SER A 162 -12.85 -3.47 -9.62
C SER A 162 -13.51 -2.13 -10.01
N GLN A 163 -13.35 -1.10 -9.19
CA GLN A 163 -13.90 0.25 -9.40
C GLN A 163 -12.91 1.19 -10.10
N TYR A 164 -11.70 0.69 -10.48
CA TYR A 164 -10.69 1.54 -11.11
C TYR A 164 -11.03 1.85 -12.55
N LEU A 165 -10.81 3.10 -12.93
CA LEU A 165 -10.82 3.54 -14.31
C LEU A 165 -9.68 2.88 -15.11
N PRO A 166 -9.80 2.76 -16.44
CA PRO A 166 -8.78 2.12 -17.29
C PRO A 166 -7.36 2.65 -17.04
N TRP A 167 -7.19 3.98 -16.91
CA TRP A 167 -5.90 4.60 -16.66
C TRP A 167 -5.32 4.24 -15.28
N GLN A 168 -6.16 4.09 -14.24
CA GLN A 168 -5.75 3.71 -12.89
C GLN A 168 -5.24 2.26 -12.84
N LYS A 169 -5.80 1.37 -13.67
CA LYS A 169 -5.38 -0.04 -13.76
C LYS A 169 -3.94 -0.21 -14.23
N ARG A 170 -3.36 0.80 -14.91
CA ARG A 170 -1.95 0.77 -15.36
C ARG A 170 -0.95 0.67 -14.20
N ARG A 171 -1.34 1.01 -12.97
CA ARG A 171 -0.52 0.77 -11.79
C ARG A 171 -0.25 -0.71 -11.52
N LEU A 172 -1.06 -1.60 -12.08
CA LEU A 172 -0.90 -3.06 -11.97
C LEU A 172 0.11 -3.63 -12.99
N ASP A 173 0.66 -2.81 -13.87
CA ASP A 173 1.69 -3.23 -14.84
C ASP A 173 3.03 -3.54 -14.15
N VAL A 174 3.18 -3.18 -12.88
CA VAL A 174 4.40 -3.38 -12.09
C VAL A 174 4.12 -4.17 -10.81
N THR A 175 5.18 -4.77 -10.25
CA THR A 175 5.09 -5.44 -8.95
C THR A 175 4.75 -4.43 -7.85
N PRO A 176 3.73 -4.68 -7.01
CA PRO A 176 3.39 -3.79 -5.90
C PRO A 176 4.52 -3.73 -4.87
N GLY A 177 4.58 -2.64 -4.10
CA GLY A 177 5.65 -2.41 -3.15
C GLY A 177 5.20 -2.08 -1.73
N ILE A 178 6.17 -2.10 -0.80
CA ILE A 178 6.00 -1.64 0.57
C ILE A 178 6.00 -0.10 0.60
N THR A 179 6.84 0.55 -0.22
CA THR A 179 6.94 2.01 -0.34
C THR A 179 6.87 2.47 -1.79
N CYS A 180 6.46 3.73 -2.00
CA CYS A 180 6.40 4.39 -3.30
C CYS A 180 6.39 5.91 -3.13
N PHE A 181 6.25 6.67 -4.22
CA PHE A 181 6.22 8.14 -4.20
C PHE A 181 5.18 8.71 -3.23
N TRP A 182 3.94 8.20 -3.23
CA TRP A 182 2.91 8.74 -2.35
C TRP A 182 3.18 8.52 -0.86
N GLN A 183 3.86 7.41 -0.48
CA GLN A 183 4.24 7.16 0.91
C GLN A 183 5.30 8.15 1.42
N ILE A 184 6.18 8.62 0.55
CA ILE A 184 7.22 9.61 0.90
C ILE A 184 6.74 11.05 0.71
N ALA A 185 5.66 11.30 -0.05
CA ALA A 185 5.13 12.63 -0.33
C ALA A 185 4.14 13.15 0.73
N GLY A 186 3.53 12.29 1.55
CA GLY A 186 2.57 12.76 2.57
C GLY A 186 1.59 11.70 3.06
N ARG A 187 1.66 10.45 2.56
CA ARG A 187 0.83 9.31 3.03
C ARG A 187 -0.67 9.65 3.05
N SER A 188 -1.24 9.73 4.25
CA SER A 188 -2.67 9.90 4.48
C SER A 188 -3.22 11.29 4.16
N HIS A 189 -2.37 12.28 3.91
CA HIS A 189 -2.78 13.63 3.52
C HIS A 189 -3.02 13.77 2.01
N ILE A 190 -2.77 12.72 1.24
CA ILE A 190 -2.91 12.71 -0.22
C ILE A 190 -4.26 12.07 -0.57
N GLY A 191 -5.09 12.77 -1.36
CA GLY A 191 -6.35 12.26 -1.89
C GLY A 191 -6.14 11.11 -2.89
N PHE A 192 -7.18 10.34 -3.15
CA PHE A 192 -7.11 9.13 -3.98
C PHE A 192 -6.62 9.42 -5.41
N GLN A 193 -7.08 10.51 -6.03
CA GLN A 193 -6.68 10.85 -7.39
C GLN A 193 -5.18 11.17 -7.51
N GLU A 194 -4.66 11.95 -6.56
CA GLU A 194 -3.24 12.28 -6.53
C GLU A 194 -2.38 11.05 -6.19
N TRP A 195 -2.86 10.17 -5.29
CA TRP A 195 -2.22 8.89 -5.05
C TRP A 195 -2.09 8.08 -6.36
N MET A 196 -3.18 7.96 -7.14
CA MET A 196 -3.14 7.25 -8.41
C MET A 196 -2.15 7.88 -9.41
N ARG A 197 -2.08 9.22 -9.48
CA ARG A 197 -1.11 9.93 -10.32
C ARG A 197 0.34 9.62 -9.92
N LEU A 198 0.65 9.66 -8.63
CA LEU A 198 1.98 9.34 -8.12
C LEU A 198 2.37 7.88 -8.38
N ASP A 199 1.43 6.95 -8.29
CA ASP A 199 1.67 5.55 -8.65
C ASP A 199 1.99 5.40 -10.14
N LEU A 200 1.27 6.10 -11.03
CA LEU A 200 1.54 6.09 -12.46
C LEU A 200 2.83 6.83 -12.82
N GLU A 201 3.15 7.88 -12.07
CA GLU A 201 4.45 8.55 -12.21
C GLU A 201 5.59 7.58 -11.91
N TYR A 202 5.45 6.76 -10.85
CA TYR A 202 6.40 5.70 -10.57
C TYR A 202 6.48 4.68 -11.72
N VAL A 203 5.35 4.19 -12.23
CA VAL A 203 5.32 3.25 -13.38
C VAL A 203 6.11 3.80 -14.56
N ARG A 204 5.97 5.11 -14.84
CA ARG A 204 6.66 5.80 -15.96
C ARG A 204 8.15 6.02 -15.71
N LYS A 205 8.51 6.46 -14.48
CA LYS A 205 9.88 6.87 -14.11
C LYS A 205 10.70 5.76 -13.44
N ARG A 206 10.16 4.53 -13.35
CA ARG A 206 10.84 3.42 -12.68
C ARG A 206 12.21 3.18 -13.29
N SER A 207 13.18 3.12 -12.44
CA SER A 207 14.57 2.78 -12.73
C SER A 207 15.25 2.39 -11.42
N TYR A 208 16.39 1.72 -11.51
CA TYR A 208 17.15 1.34 -10.33
C TYR A 208 17.50 2.54 -9.44
N VAL A 209 17.91 3.64 -10.06
CA VAL A 209 18.23 4.91 -9.35
C VAL A 209 16.98 5.49 -8.67
N THR A 210 15.82 5.44 -9.34
CA THR A 210 14.55 5.89 -8.75
C THR A 210 14.18 5.05 -7.53
N ASP A 211 14.32 3.72 -7.61
CA ASP A 211 14.05 2.81 -6.50
C ASP A 211 14.95 3.12 -5.31
N LEU A 212 16.26 3.26 -5.52
CA LEU A 212 17.20 3.64 -4.46
C LEU A 212 16.83 4.98 -3.81
N LYS A 213 16.48 5.99 -4.61
CA LYS A 213 16.06 7.30 -4.07
C LYS A 213 14.81 7.18 -3.19
N ILE A 214 13.83 6.37 -3.60
CA ILE A 214 12.61 6.14 -2.81
C ILE A 214 12.96 5.40 -1.50
N MET A 215 13.78 4.36 -1.57
CA MET A 215 14.22 3.61 -0.38
C MET A 215 14.88 4.53 0.65
N PHE A 216 15.85 5.35 0.23
CA PHE A 216 16.53 6.30 1.13
C PHE A 216 15.56 7.35 1.70
N LYS A 217 14.62 7.87 0.91
CA LYS A 217 13.62 8.83 1.40
C LYS A 217 12.55 8.19 2.30
N THR A 218 12.36 6.88 2.23
CA THR A 218 11.42 6.17 3.09
C THR A 218 11.88 6.17 4.55
N VAL A 219 13.17 6.06 4.81
CA VAL A 219 13.72 6.03 6.18
C VAL A 219 13.29 7.27 6.99
N PRO A 220 13.60 8.52 6.56
CA PRO A 220 13.15 9.70 7.29
C PRO A 220 11.62 9.85 7.32
N ALA A 221 10.89 9.40 6.27
CA ALA A 221 9.43 9.45 6.25
C ALA A 221 8.78 8.52 7.30
N VAL A 222 9.40 7.35 7.56
CA VAL A 222 8.96 6.43 8.62
C VAL A 222 9.27 7.00 9.99
N ILE A 223 10.47 7.54 10.19
CA ILE A 223 10.91 8.14 11.47
C ILE A 223 10.04 9.36 11.82
N ALA A 224 9.74 10.21 10.84
CA ALA A 224 8.92 11.40 11.04
C ALA A 224 7.44 11.10 11.34
N ARG A 225 6.97 9.87 11.12
CA ARG A 225 5.59 9.39 11.40
C ARG A 225 4.47 10.26 10.80
N LYS A 226 4.78 11.18 9.89
CA LYS A 226 3.78 12.07 9.27
C LYS A 226 2.76 11.26 8.46
N GLY A 227 1.46 11.45 8.72
CA GLY A 227 0.38 10.74 8.06
C GLY A 227 0.29 9.24 8.34
N ALA A 228 0.92 8.73 9.40
CA ALA A 228 0.77 7.36 9.89
C ALA A 228 -0.28 7.33 11.01
N TYR A 229 -1.48 6.76 10.74
CA TYR A 229 -2.56 6.54 11.69
C TYR A 229 -3.45 5.36 11.26
#